data_4952abd2c19466ee797e406462a64da3
#
_entry.id   4952abd2c19466ee797e406462a64da3
#
_cell.length_a   1.000
_cell.length_b   1.000
_cell.length_c   1.000
_cell.angle_alpha   90.00
_cell.angle_beta   90.00
_cell.angle_gamma   90.00
#
_symmetry.space_group_name_H-M   'P 1'
#
loop_
_entity.id
_entity.type
_entity.pdbx_description
1 polymer ?
#
loop_
_entity_poly.entity_id
_entity_poly.type
_entity_poly.pdbx_seq_one_letter_code
_entity_poly.pdbx_strand_id
1 'polypeptide(L)'
;MSKGLRFTMVLTVLLGMSLAVLAPLRLRHLEQRELRSDFQHELDARAVDLERELHLNLEVLFAFKNLFIASRQVEKKEFHAAAEEAIARHPGIRALVWVPYIEAPQRAAFEASIRAEDPTFCLFELSAQGQPRVAPSRRAHYPILHVKTTFPQEPLIGLDLGGDPAFLRLLDALPAQGSVLVAGHAGLTVWP
;
A
#
# COMPACT_ATOMS: atom_id res chain seq x y z
N MET A 1 18.63 -50.16 -62.33
CA MET A 1 18.11 -48.99 -61.61
C MET A 1 19.04 -47.82 -61.94
N SER A 2 18.53 -46.86 -62.77
CA SER A 2 19.35 -45.77 -63.31
C SER A 2 19.89 -44.84 -62.23
N LYS A 3 21.11 -44.31 -62.37
CA LYS A 3 21.74 -43.38 -61.43
C LYS A 3 20.84 -42.17 -61.12
N GLY A 4 20.00 -41.75 -62.07
CA GLY A 4 19.03 -40.65 -61.88
C GLY A 4 17.93 -40.99 -60.88
N LEU A 5 17.39 -42.22 -60.85
CA LEU A 5 16.35 -42.61 -59.90
C LEU A 5 16.82 -42.62 -58.43
N ARG A 6 18.07 -43.02 -58.22
CA ARG A 6 18.70 -42.97 -56.86
C ARG A 6 18.94 -41.55 -56.43
N PHE A 7 19.31 -40.65 -57.32
CA PHE A 7 19.55 -39.25 -57.00
C PHE A 7 18.23 -38.50 -56.63
N THR A 8 17.15 -38.71 -57.35
CA THR A 8 15.85 -38.15 -57.05
C THR A 8 15.32 -38.67 -55.71
N MET A 9 15.49 -39.97 -55.45
CA MET A 9 15.04 -40.56 -54.17
C MET A 9 15.80 -40.00 -52.95
N VAL A 10 17.11 -39.78 -53.07
CA VAL A 10 17.93 -39.16 -52.01
C VAL A 10 17.54 -37.70 -51.80
N LEU A 11 17.31 -36.97 -52.86
CA LEU A 11 16.92 -35.55 -52.80
C LEU A 11 15.53 -35.35 -52.14
N THR A 12 14.56 -36.21 -52.45
CA THR A 12 13.24 -36.17 -51.83
C THR A 12 13.28 -36.50 -50.32
N VAL A 13 14.10 -37.48 -49.93
CA VAL A 13 14.30 -37.82 -48.51
C VAL A 13 14.96 -36.68 -47.74
N LEU A 14 16.01 -36.08 -48.32
CA LEU A 14 16.69 -34.93 -47.68
C LEU A 14 15.77 -33.74 -47.54
N LEU A 15 14.93 -33.46 -48.57
CA LEU A 15 13.95 -32.36 -48.52
C LEU A 15 12.87 -32.62 -47.45
N GLY A 16 12.35 -33.85 -47.39
CA GLY A 16 11.40 -34.27 -46.38
C GLY A 16 11.97 -34.18 -44.95
N MET A 17 13.21 -34.59 -44.77
CA MET A 17 13.89 -34.52 -43.48
C MET A 17 14.16 -33.08 -43.04
N SER A 18 14.57 -32.19 -43.94
CA SER A 18 14.75 -30.78 -43.67
C SER A 18 13.44 -30.11 -43.28
N LEU A 19 12.34 -30.42 -43.96
CA LEU A 19 11.01 -29.89 -43.65
C LEU A 19 10.50 -30.38 -42.28
N ALA A 20 10.73 -31.67 -41.98
CA ALA A 20 10.36 -32.29 -40.71
C ALA A 20 11.09 -31.67 -39.48
N VAL A 21 12.29 -31.18 -39.69
CA VAL A 21 13.07 -30.51 -38.61
C VAL A 21 12.77 -29.00 -38.55
N LEU A 22 12.68 -28.33 -39.68
CA LEU A 22 12.50 -26.90 -39.74
C LEU A 22 11.06 -26.43 -39.37
N ALA A 23 10.04 -27.20 -39.73
CA ALA A 23 8.67 -26.86 -39.45
C ALA A 23 8.39 -26.78 -37.92
N PRO A 24 8.71 -27.79 -37.10
CA PRO A 24 8.48 -27.71 -35.65
C PRO A 24 9.32 -26.64 -34.95
N LEU A 25 10.52 -26.36 -35.44
CA LEU A 25 11.36 -25.30 -34.90
C LEU A 25 10.73 -23.91 -35.14
N ARG A 26 10.16 -23.71 -36.34
CA ARG A 26 9.45 -22.47 -36.67
C ARG A 26 8.16 -22.31 -35.86
N LEU A 27 7.39 -23.36 -35.69
CA LEU A 27 6.17 -23.33 -34.86
C LEU A 27 6.49 -22.98 -33.41
N ARG A 28 7.48 -23.64 -32.81
CA ARG A 28 7.89 -23.35 -31.44
C ARG A 28 8.33 -21.90 -31.24
N HIS A 29 9.01 -21.30 -32.21
CA HIS A 29 9.39 -19.90 -32.15
C HIS A 29 8.18 -18.93 -32.26
N LEU A 30 7.15 -19.29 -32.99
CA LEU A 30 5.90 -18.52 -33.10
C LEU A 30 5.09 -18.60 -31.78
N GLU A 31 4.89 -19.81 -31.27
CA GLU A 31 4.20 -20.04 -29.99
C GLU A 31 4.89 -19.32 -28.80
N GLN A 32 6.22 -19.34 -28.76
CA GLN A 32 6.95 -18.63 -27.69
C GLN A 32 6.83 -17.10 -27.79
N ARG A 33 6.67 -16.56 -28.99
CA ARG A 33 6.46 -15.13 -29.19
C ARG A 33 5.05 -14.70 -28.79
N GLU A 34 4.04 -15.48 -29.14
CA GLU A 34 2.65 -15.23 -28.75
C GLU A 34 2.50 -15.29 -27.23
N LEU A 35 2.98 -16.37 -26.58
CA LEU A 35 2.93 -16.49 -25.13
C LEU A 35 3.64 -15.33 -24.40
N ARG A 36 4.75 -14.86 -24.94
CA ARG A 36 5.51 -13.76 -24.35
C ARG A 36 4.80 -12.41 -24.54
N SER A 37 4.16 -12.20 -25.69
CA SER A 37 3.36 -11.03 -26.00
C SER A 37 2.13 -10.95 -25.10
N ASP A 38 1.38 -12.06 -25.00
CA ASP A 38 0.17 -12.14 -24.17
C ASP A 38 0.50 -11.90 -22.67
N PHE A 39 1.59 -12.48 -22.20
CA PHE A 39 2.05 -12.26 -20.83
C PHE A 39 2.47 -10.79 -20.57
N GLN A 40 3.14 -10.16 -21.53
CA GLN A 40 3.50 -8.74 -21.41
C GLN A 40 2.25 -7.85 -21.41
N HIS A 41 1.29 -8.10 -22.28
CA HIS A 41 0.04 -7.35 -22.31
C HIS A 41 -0.77 -7.51 -21.02
N GLU A 42 -0.79 -8.71 -20.42
CA GLU A 42 -1.46 -8.93 -19.13
C GLU A 42 -0.75 -8.22 -17.99
N LEU A 43 0.58 -8.19 -17.97
CA LEU A 43 1.36 -7.44 -16.96
C LEU A 43 1.14 -5.93 -17.11
N ASP A 44 1.17 -5.40 -18.33
CA ASP A 44 0.96 -3.98 -18.59
C ASP A 44 -0.46 -3.55 -18.19
N ALA A 45 -1.48 -4.35 -18.47
CA ALA A 45 -2.85 -4.10 -18.05
C ALA A 45 -2.98 -4.06 -16.52
N ARG A 46 -2.36 -5.02 -15.81
CA ARG A 46 -2.37 -5.04 -14.35
C ARG A 46 -1.60 -3.88 -13.73
N ALA A 47 -0.50 -3.45 -14.37
CA ALA A 47 0.26 -2.29 -13.92
C ALA A 47 -0.57 -1.00 -14.01
N VAL A 48 -1.29 -0.80 -15.12
CA VAL A 48 -2.20 0.34 -15.31
C VAL A 48 -3.35 0.33 -14.29
N ASP A 49 -3.95 -0.84 -14.02
CA ASP A 49 -5.02 -0.96 -13.03
C ASP A 49 -4.50 -0.63 -11.62
N LEU A 50 -3.31 -1.10 -11.26
CA LEU A 50 -2.68 -0.79 -9.97
C LEU A 50 -2.36 0.71 -9.85
N GLU A 51 -1.82 1.33 -10.89
CA GLU A 51 -1.55 2.77 -10.93
C GLU A 51 -2.83 3.58 -10.74
N ARG A 52 -3.92 3.17 -11.38
CA ARG A 52 -5.22 3.79 -11.23
C ARG A 52 -5.77 3.67 -9.80
N GLU A 53 -5.69 2.49 -9.19
CA GLU A 53 -6.13 2.29 -7.81
C GLU A 53 -5.29 3.13 -6.83
N LEU A 54 -3.97 3.20 -7.02
CA LEU A 54 -3.11 4.06 -6.22
C LEU A 54 -3.48 5.54 -6.36
N HIS A 55 -3.77 6.01 -7.57
CA HIS A 55 -4.22 7.39 -7.79
C HIS A 55 -5.53 7.71 -7.07
N LEU A 56 -6.52 6.82 -7.16
CA LEU A 56 -7.79 7.01 -6.47
C LEU A 56 -7.63 7.03 -4.95
N ASN A 57 -6.77 6.18 -4.41
CA ASN A 57 -6.48 6.19 -2.97
C ASN A 57 -5.74 7.45 -2.53
N LEU A 58 -4.86 8.01 -3.36
CA LEU A 58 -4.18 9.29 -3.11
C LEU A 58 -5.18 10.47 -3.12
N GLU A 59 -6.14 10.48 -4.03
CA GLU A 59 -7.18 11.53 -4.06
C GLU A 59 -7.97 11.59 -2.76
N VAL A 60 -8.28 10.44 -2.15
CA VAL A 60 -8.92 10.39 -0.83
C VAL A 60 -8.06 11.07 0.23
N LEU A 61 -6.75 10.79 0.26
CA LEU A 61 -5.85 11.41 1.22
C LEU A 61 -5.72 12.93 1.00
N PHE A 62 -5.73 13.40 -0.24
CA PHE A 62 -5.78 14.83 -0.54
C PHE A 62 -7.09 15.48 -0.10
N ALA A 63 -8.23 14.81 -0.25
CA ALA A 63 -9.52 15.29 0.25
C ALA A 63 -9.50 15.42 1.78
N PHE A 64 -8.97 14.44 2.50
CA PHE A 64 -8.79 14.52 3.95
C PHE A 64 -7.84 15.64 4.35
N LYS A 65 -6.69 15.77 3.67
CA LYS A 65 -5.77 16.88 3.90
C LYS A 65 -6.48 18.23 3.77
N ASN A 66 -7.27 18.43 2.73
CA ASN A 66 -8.03 19.67 2.52
C ASN A 66 -9.09 19.90 3.60
N LEU A 67 -9.77 18.85 4.07
CA LEU A 67 -10.69 18.92 5.20
C LEU A 67 -9.97 19.43 6.45
N PHE A 68 -8.80 18.88 6.79
CA PHE A 68 -8.02 19.29 7.96
C PHE A 68 -7.42 20.70 7.84
N ILE A 69 -7.04 21.12 6.61
CA ILE A 69 -6.55 22.50 6.39
C ILE A 69 -7.67 23.52 6.48
N ALA A 70 -8.88 23.19 5.97
CA ALA A 70 -10.02 24.08 5.97
C ALA A 70 -10.68 24.22 7.35
N SER A 71 -10.58 23.20 8.18
CA SER A 71 -11.15 23.16 9.52
C SER A 71 -10.09 23.52 10.56
N ARG A 72 -10.38 24.44 11.45
CA ARG A 72 -9.48 24.76 12.59
C ARG A 72 -9.29 23.57 13.54
N GLN A 73 -10.29 22.72 13.61
CA GLN A 73 -10.30 21.49 14.39
C GLN A 73 -11.30 20.54 13.74
N VAL A 74 -10.86 19.35 13.36
CA VAL A 74 -11.74 18.30 12.83
C VAL A 74 -12.27 17.50 14.01
N GLU A 75 -13.58 17.53 14.19
CA GLU A 75 -14.22 16.75 15.23
C GLU A 75 -14.21 15.25 14.89
N LYS A 76 -14.23 14.42 15.94
CA LYS A 76 -14.29 12.94 15.80
C LYS A 76 -15.43 12.50 14.88
N LYS A 77 -16.62 13.14 15.00
CA LYS A 77 -17.78 12.81 14.17
C LYS A 77 -17.57 13.12 12.70
N GLU A 78 -16.96 14.26 12.38
CA GLU A 78 -16.65 14.67 11.01
C GLU A 78 -15.62 13.73 10.37
N PHE A 79 -14.55 13.41 11.11
CA PHE A 79 -13.57 12.43 10.66
C PHE A 79 -14.21 11.07 10.37
N HIS A 80 -15.03 10.55 11.30
CA HIS A 80 -15.65 9.24 11.15
C HIS A 80 -16.61 9.18 9.97
N ALA A 81 -17.44 10.22 9.76
CA ALA A 81 -18.36 10.28 8.62
C ALA A 81 -17.61 10.30 7.29
N ALA A 82 -16.59 11.16 7.17
CA ALA A 82 -15.77 11.23 5.96
C ALA A 82 -14.99 9.93 5.71
N ALA A 83 -14.43 9.32 6.75
CA ALA A 83 -13.67 8.08 6.64
C ALA A 83 -14.57 6.89 6.27
N GLU A 84 -15.78 6.83 6.81
CA GLU A 84 -16.76 5.78 6.46
C GLU A 84 -17.15 5.85 4.99
N GLU A 85 -17.45 7.05 4.49
CA GLU A 85 -17.78 7.27 3.09
C GLU A 85 -16.59 6.91 2.17
N ALA A 86 -15.37 7.31 2.54
CA ALA A 86 -14.16 7.01 1.79
C ALA A 86 -13.88 5.50 1.70
N ILE A 87 -13.96 4.78 2.82
CA ILE A 87 -13.77 3.33 2.87
C ILE A 87 -14.85 2.61 2.07
N ALA A 88 -16.10 3.07 2.13
CA ALA A 88 -17.20 2.46 1.37
C ALA A 88 -17.01 2.60 -0.15
N ARG A 89 -16.46 3.73 -0.61
CA ARG A 89 -16.20 4.00 -2.03
C ARG A 89 -14.91 3.37 -2.55
N HIS A 90 -13.94 3.14 -1.68
CA HIS A 90 -12.60 2.66 -2.05
C HIS A 90 -12.26 1.39 -1.27
N PRO A 91 -12.66 0.20 -1.77
CA PRO A 91 -12.46 -1.08 -1.08
C PRO A 91 -10.99 -1.44 -0.79
N GLY A 92 -10.05 -0.81 -1.52
CA GLY A 92 -8.62 -0.93 -1.26
C GLY A 92 -8.16 -0.24 0.03
N ILE A 93 -8.94 0.75 0.53
CA ILE A 93 -8.65 1.43 1.80
C ILE A 93 -9.29 0.64 2.94
N ARG A 94 -8.46 0.04 3.78
CA ARG A 94 -8.90 -0.78 4.91
C ARG A 94 -9.00 -0.02 6.21
N ALA A 95 -8.24 1.06 6.35
CA ALA A 95 -8.29 1.93 7.51
C ALA A 95 -7.88 3.36 7.15
N LEU A 96 -8.45 4.34 7.83
CA LEU A 96 -8.01 5.73 7.84
C LEU A 96 -7.73 6.12 9.29
N VAL A 97 -6.57 6.73 9.50
CA VAL A 97 -6.05 7.05 10.83
C VAL A 97 -5.61 8.51 10.83
N TRP A 98 -6.02 9.25 11.85
CA TRP A 98 -5.54 10.60 12.12
C TRP A 98 -4.50 10.59 13.24
N VAL A 99 -3.29 11.08 12.92
CA VAL A 99 -2.14 11.09 13.83
C VAL A 99 -1.62 12.53 13.90
N PRO A 100 -2.03 13.33 14.91
CA PRO A 100 -1.52 14.68 15.08
C PRO A 100 -0.06 14.70 15.52
N TYR A 101 0.66 15.75 15.14
CA TYR A 101 1.99 16.06 15.66
C TYR A 101 1.84 16.88 16.94
N ILE A 102 2.42 16.41 18.05
CA ILE A 102 2.35 17.05 19.37
C ILE A 102 3.78 17.27 19.90
N GLU A 103 4.17 18.51 20.10
CA GLU A 103 5.44 18.82 20.75
C GLU A 103 5.43 18.49 22.23
N ALA A 104 6.59 18.14 22.78
CA ALA A 104 6.71 17.78 24.20
C ALA A 104 6.03 18.77 25.17
N PRO A 105 6.17 20.10 25.03
CA PRO A 105 5.51 21.05 25.91
C PRO A 105 3.98 21.04 25.82
N GLN A 106 3.43 20.61 24.67
CA GLN A 106 2.00 20.60 24.41
C GLN A 106 1.31 19.33 24.90
N ARG A 107 2.07 18.27 25.21
CA ARG A 107 1.55 16.95 25.56
C ARG A 107 0.53 17.01 26.71
N ALA A 108 0.88 17.67 27.81
CA ALA A 108 0.00 17.71 28.97
C ALA A 108 -1.34 18.41 28.69
N ALA A 109 -1.31 19.51 27.94
CA ALA A 109 -2.52 20.23 27.53
C ALA A 109 -3.34 19.41 26.53
N PHE A 110 -2.69 18.74 25.59
CA PHE A 110 -3.34 17.84 24.64
C PHE A 110 -4.04 16.67 25.35
N GLU A 111 -3.34 15.95 26.24
CA GLU A 111 -3.96 14.86 26.98
C GLU A 111 -5.14 15.35 27.85
N ALA A 112 -5.01 16.53 28.48
CA ALA A 112 -6.09 17.11 29.27
C ALA A 112 -7.32 17.46 28.42
N SER A 113 -7.13 17.99 27.21
CA SER A 113 -8.24 18.32 26.31
C SER A 113 -9.03 17.06 25.88
N ILE A 114 -8.33 15.96 25.61
CA ILE A 114 -9.00 14.71 25.21
C ILE A 114 -9.68 14.04 26.42
N ARG A 115 -9.06 14.09 27.62
CA ARG A 115 -9.66 13.55 28.84
C ARG A 115 -10.96 14.25 29.26
N ALA A 116 -11.22 15.43 28.75
CA ALA A 116 -12.52 16.08 28.96
C ALA A 116 -13.69 15.27 28.37
N GLU A 117 -13.43 14.53 27.28
CA GLU A 117 -14.40 13.66 26.61
C GLU A 117 -14.20 12.18 26.95
N ASP A 118 -12.92 11.74 27.11
CA ASP A 118 -12.54 10.38 27.47
C ASP A 118 -11.57 10.41 28.66
N PRO A 119 -12.05 10.28 29.90
CA PRO A 119 -11.23 10.32 31.10
C PRO A 119 -10.13 9.26 31.17
N THR A 120 -10.24 8.17 30.36
CA THR A 120 -9.27 7.08 30.35
C THR A 120 -8.11 7.33 29.39
N PHE A 121 -8.18 8.39 28.57
CA PHE A 121 -7.18 8.68 27.55
C PHE A 121 -5.81 8.94 28.15
N CYS A 122 -4.80 8.24 27.62
CA CYS A 122 -3.38 8.50 27.88
C CYS A 122 -2.57 8.15 26.63
N LEU A 123 -1.42 8.80 26.47
CA LEU A 123 -0.46 8.38 25.47
C LEU A 123 0.27 7.14 25.95
N PHE A 124 0.25 6.10 25.16
CA PHE A 124 0.93 4.85 25.44
C PHE A 124 1.70 4.33 24.22
N GLU A 125 2.62 3.42 24.44
CA GLU A 125 3.30 2.65 23.39
C GLU A 125 3.26 1.17 23.73
N LEU A 126 3.54 0.33 22.76
CA LEU A 126 3.63 -1.11 22.97
C LEU A 126 5.09 -1.49 23.28
N SER A 127 5.27 -2.30 24.33
CA SER A 127 6.57 -2.92 24.61
C SER A 127 6.92 -3.94 23.51
N ALA A 128 8.16 -4.46 23.55
CA ALA A 128 8.57 -5.55 22.64
C ALA A 128 7.70 -6.81 22.77
N GLN A 129 6.97 -6.96 23.88
CA GLN A 129 6.05 -8.06 24.14
C GLN A 129 4.59 -7.71 23.79
N GLY A 130 4.35 -6.55 23.15
CA GLY A 130 3.01 -6.09 22.78
C GLY A 130 2.16 -5.55 23.94
N GLN A 131 2.76 -5.34 25.14
CA GLN A 131 2.03 -4.83 26.30
C GLN A 131 2.02 -3.29 26.29
N PRO A 132 0.87 -2.65 26.58
CA PRO A 132 0.79 -1.20 26.66
C PRO A 132 1.57 -0.66 27.87
N ARG A 133 2.30 0.41 27.64
CA ARG A 133 2.99 1.19 28.69
C ARG A 133 2.86 2.68 28.39
N VAL A 134 2.88 3.51 29.39
CA VAL A 134 2.82 4.97 29.21
C VAL A 134 3.98 5.40 28.31
N ALA A 135 3.67 6.20 27.28
CA ALA A 135 4.68 6.70 26.35
C ALA A 135 5.70 7.58 27.08
N PRO A 136 7.01 7.31 26.96
CA PRO A 136 8.04 8.12 27.60
C PRO A 136 8.08 9.54 27.02
N SER A 137 8.70 10.47 27.73
CA SER A 137 8.87 11.84 27.23
C SER A 137 9.80 11.84 26.02
N ARG A 138 9.37 12.47 24.93
CA ARG A 138 10.10 12.66 23.66
C ARG A 138 9.93 14.10 23.20
N ARG A 139 10.79 14.52 22.25
CA ARG A 139 10.69 15.83 21.62
C ARG A 139 9.33 16.05 20.92
N ALA A 140 8.79 14.99 20.34
CA ALA A 140 7.50 14.98 19.67
C ALA A 140 6.79 13.64 19.87
N HIS A 141 5.47 13.69 19.85
CA HIS A 141 4.57 12.55 19.95
C HIS A 141 3.64 12.51 18.75
N TYR A 142 3.26 11.31 18.33
CA TYR A 142 2.41 11.03 17.17
C TYR A 142 1.28 10.06 17.57
N PRO A 143 0.34 10.51 18.42
CA PRO A 143 -0.72 9.63 18.90
C PRO A 143 -1.74 9.33 17.84
N ILE A 144 -2.25 8.11 17.79
CA ILE A 144 -3.48 7.78 17.07
C ILE A 144 -4.63 8.45 17.80
N LEU A 145 -5.28 9.45 17.17
CA LEU A 145 -6.38 10.18 17.76
C LEU A 145 -7.76 9.74 17.23
N HIS A 146 -7.87 9.59 15.91
CA HIS A 146 -9.08 9.09 15.28
C HIS A 146 -8.72 7.91 14.35
N VAL A 147 -9.58 6.90 14.32
CA VAL A 147 -9.42 5.76 13.43
C VAL A 147 -10.79 5.26 12.98
N LYS A 148 -10.91 4.98 11.70
CA LYS A 148 -11.99 4.19 11.11
C LYS A 148 -11.37 3.05 10.35
N THR A 149 -11.81 1.84 10.64
CA THR A 149 -11.24 0.61 10.07
C THR A 149 -12.34 -0.39 9.71
N THR A 150 -12.07 -1.24 8.73
CA THR A 150 -12.88 -2.42 8.41
C THR A 150 -12.47 -3.67 9.21
N PHE A 151 -11.37 -3.58 9.97
CA PHE A 151 -10.92 -4.68 10.81
C PHE A 151 -11.77 -4.78 12.08
N PRO A 152 -12.04 -6.00 12.58
CA PRO A 152 -12.85 -6.21 13.77
C PRO A 152 -12.14 -5.87 15.10
N GLN A 153 -10.89 -5.40 15.03
CA GLN A 153 -10.07 -5.10 16.21
C GLN A 153 -10.36 -3.72 16.77
N GLU A 154 -10.22 -3.58 18.09
CA GLU A 154 -10.35 -2.29 18.75
C GLU A 154 -9.28 -1.30 18.28
N PRO A 155 -9.69 -0.06 18.01
CA PRO A 155 -8.74 0.98 17.61
C PRO A 155 -7.78 1.30 18.78
N LEU A 156 -6.50 1.37 18.47
CA LEU A 156 -5.44 1.71 19.43
C LEU A 156 -5.37 3.23 19.65
N ILE A 157 -6.46 3.85 20.12
CA ILE A 157 -6.52 5.28 20.39
C ILE A 157 -5.56 5.64 21.53
N GLY A 158 -4.71 6.65 21.31
CA GLY A 158 -3.64 7.04 22.25
C GLY A 158 -2.31 6.34 22.02
N LEU A 159 -2.23 5.35 21.11
CA LEU A 159 -0.94 4.74 20.76
C LEU A 159 -0.04 5.78 20.10
N ASP A 160 1.12 6.03 20.71
CA ASP A 160 2.14 6.97 20.22
C ASP A 160 3.09 6.26 19.26
N LEU A 161 2.93 6.55 17.96
CA LEU A 161 3.79 6.02 16.90
C LEU A 161 5.21 6.60 16.92
N GLY A 162 5.47 7.64 17.73
CA GLY A 162 6.81 8.20 17.96
C GLY A 162 7.79 7.22 18.61
N GLY A 163 7.31 6.09 19.12
CA GLY A 163 8.12 4.97 19.58
C GLY A 163 8.48 3.96 18.50
N ASP A 164 7.88 4.02 17.32
CA ASP A 164 8.11 3.07 16.23
C ASP A 164 9.20 3.59 15.27
N PRO A 165 10.38 2.93 15.21
CA PRO A 165 11.44 3.32 14.28
C PRO A 165 11.03 3.21 12.79
N ALA A 166 10.08 2.36 12.45
CA ALA A 166 9.59 2.24 11.08
C ALA A 166 8.75 3.45 10.70
N PHE A 167 7.85 3.88 11.58
CA PHE A 167 7.08 5.11 11.40
C PHE A 167 7.97 6.35 11.30
N LEU A 168 8.99 6.49 12.15
CA LEU A 168 9.92 7.62 12.10
C LEU A 168 10.70 7.67 10.79
N ARG A 169 11.18 6.53 10.28
CA ARG A 169 11.84 6.46 8.96
C ARG A 169 10.91 6.90 7.81
N LEU A 170 9.63 6.59 7.90
CA LEU A 170 8.64 7.04 6.93
C LEU A 170 8.45 8.55 7.00
N LEU A 171 8.40 9.13 8.21
CA LEU A 171 8.32 10.58 8.39
C LEU A 171 9.56 11.30 7.85
N ASP A 172 10.76 10.78 8.11
CA ASP A 172 12.01 11.34 7.63
C ASP A 172 12.13 11.32 6.09
N ALA A 173 11.45 10.38 5.43
CA ALA A 173 11.40 10.29 3.98
C ALA A 173 10.42 11.29 3.34
N LEU A 174 9.57 11.96 4.14
CA LEU A 174 8.63 12.97 3.63
C LEU A 174 9.36 14.29 3.33
N PRO A 175 9.13 14.90 2.17
CA PRO A 175 9.56 16.27 1.91
C PRO A 175 8.90 17.24 2.92
N ALA A 176 9.63 18.27 3.33
CA ALA A 176 9.32 19.16 4.47
C ALA A 176 7.98 19.92 4.39
N GLN A 177 7.22 19.87 3.32
CA GLN A 177 5.93 20.57 3.21
C GLN A 177 4.87 19.77 2.45
N GLY A 178 3.79 19.43 3.14
CA GLY A 178 2.50 19.11 2.54
C GLY A 178 2.41 17.80 1.76
N SER A 179 3.32 16.88 1.97
CA SER A 179 3.35 15.58 1.29
C SER A 179 2.41 14.59 1.94
N VAL A 180 1.85 13.71 1.11
CA VAL A 180 1.05 12.57 1.53
C VAL A 180 1.93 11.33 1.43
N LEU A 181 2.02 10.55 2.50
CA LEU A 181 2.70 9.26 2.50
C LEU A 181 1.67 8.15 2.54
N VAL A 182 1.80 7.22 1.60
CA VAL A 182 1.07 5.95 1.63
C VAL A 182 2.02 4.87 2.10
N ALA A 183 1.76 4.31 3.27
CA ALA A 183 2.51 3.18 3.79
C ALA A 183 1.69 1.90 3.63
N GLY A 184 2.26 0.91 2.97
CA GLY A 184 1.71 -0.44 2.95
C GLY A 184 1.90 -1.14 4.30
N HIS A 185 1.11 -2.18 4.53
CA HIS A 185 1.05 -2.94 5.79
C HIS A 185 2.41 -3.49 6.30
N ALA A 186 3.42 -3.59 5.44
CA ALA A 186 4.74 -4.11 5.80
C ALA A 186 5.60 -3.19 6.70
N GLY A 187 5.17 -1.96 6.95
CA GLY A 187 5.94 -0.98 7.74
C GLY A 187 5.40 -0.68 9.14
N LEU A 188 4.12 -0.94 9.38
CA LEU A 188 3.51 -0.77 10.70
C LEU A 188 3.33 -2.15 11.34
N THR A 189 4.26 -2.58 12.14
CA THR A 189 4.21 -3.83 12.94
C THR A 189 3.15 -3.81 14.04
N VAL A 190 2.26 -2.83 14.00
CA VAL A 190 1.23 -2.59 15.03
C VAL A 190 -0.06 -3.37 14.78
N TRP A 191 -0.20 -3.97 13.60
CA TRP A 191 -1.37 -4.79 13.25
C TRP A 191 -0.95 -6.25 13.05
N PRO A 192 -1.43 -7.18 13.88
CA PRO A 192 -1.23 -8.61 13.65
C PRO A 192 -1.94 -9.11 12.38
#